data_9a11b59ea9019bddd3595486748ffc2f
#
_entry.id   9a11b59ea9019bddd3595486748ffc2f
#
_cell.length_a   1.000
_cell.length_b   1.000
_cell.length_c   1.000
_cell.angle_alpha   90.00
_cell.angle_beta   90.00
_cell.angle_gamma   90.00
#
_symmetry.space_group_name_H-M   'P 1'
#
loop_
_entity.id
_entity.type
_entity.pdbx_description
1 polymer ?
#
loop_
_entity_poly.entity_id
_entity_poly.type
_entity_poly.pdbx_seq_one_letter_code
_entity_poly.pdbx_strand_id
1 'polypeptide(L)'
;MAKPLVAIVGRPNVGKSTFFNRIAGKRISIVEDTPGVTRDRIYADVEWQNRRFTLIDTGGIDPHSDDVLLSQMRRQAEIAMDTADVICFFADGRDGLTDDDREVANLLRKTKKPILLVVNKVDHISMNDNIYEFYELGLGDPIAISAANMLGLGDLLQAICEKLPPAGKDEMDETEHILQLAVVGRPNVGKSSLVNRLVGSERTMVSDIAGTTRDAIDTLFTVNGTQYNIIDTAGIRRKRAVEDETLERYSVLRSIAAIRRCDVALLLIDAQDGVTEQDTKIAGLIRDEGKAVIIIVNKWDAVEKETGTLEQFRKEVLDALKFMDYAPVLFLSAKTGQRVHTVIDMVDQVWAQTSKRIPTGVLNDVLNDATADLQPPATNGRRLKIYYITQQSACPPTFILFVNEEALMHFAYQRYLENYFRKTFDFTGTSIRFILREKTKEDK
;
A
#
# COMPACT_ATOMS: atom_id res chain seq x y z
N MET A 1 3.92 6.45 -7.65
CA MET A 1 4.78 5.27 -7.39
C MET A 1 4.52 4.73 -6.01
N ALA A 2 4.54 3.39 -5.85
CA ALA A 2 4.44 2.76 -4.55
C ALA A 2 5.66 3.13 -3.70
N LYS A 3 5.45 3.45 -2.42
CA LYS A 3 6.54 3.69 -1.48
C LYS A 3 7.28 2.37 -1.25
N PRO A 4 8.63 2.33 -1.34
CA PRO A 4 9.38 1.13 -1.02
C PRO A 4 9.11 0.66 0.41
N LEU A 5 9.20 -0.66 0.61
CA LEU A 5 8.90 -1.31 1.88
C LEU A 5 10.19 -1.78 2.55
N VAL A 6 10.39 -1.39 3.82
CA VAL A 6 11.54 -1.78 4.64
C VAL A 6 11.04 -2.61 5.81
N ALA A 7 11.42 -3.88 5.87
CA ALA A 7 11.03 -4.79 6.95
C ALA A 7 12.12 -4.89 8.02
N ILE A 8 11.69 -4.86 9.28
CA ILE A 8 12.55 -5.09 10.44
C ILE A 8 12.37 -6.53 10.89
N VAL A 9 13.45 -7.31 10.92
CA VAL A 9 13.48 -8.72 11.32
C VAL A 9 14.51 -8.91 12.44
N GLY A 10 14.32 -9.88 13.30
CA GLY A 10 15.26 -10.25 14.36
C GLY A 10 14.53 -10.83 15.56
N ARG A 11 15.30 -11.43 16.50
CA ARG A 11 14.74 -12.07 17.69
C ARG A 11 13.98 -11.07 18.57
N PRO A 12 13.10 -11.54 19.47
CA PRO A 12 12.45 -10.68 20.47
C PRO A 12 13.48 -9.94 21.32
N ASN A 13 13.09 -8.77 21.80
CA ASN A 13 13.87 -7.94 22.72
C ASN A 13 15.19 -7.33 22.18
N VAL A 14 15.56 -7.53 20.91
CA VAL A 14 16.70 -6.83 20.29
C VAL A 14 16.44 -5.35 20.03
N GLY A 15 15.23 -4.85 20.33
CA GLY A 15 14.88 -3.43 20.25
C GLY A 15 14.26 -2.98 18.94
N LYS A 16 13.69 -3.90 18.14
CA LYS A 16 12.97 -3.60 16.89
C LYS A 16 11.86 -2.55 17.08
N SER A 17 10.96 -2.84 18.04
CA SER A 17 9.82 -1.94 18.33
C SER A 17 10.27 -0.62 18.95
N THR A 18 11.40 -0.61 19.70
CA THR A 18 12.00 0.63 20.19
C THR A 18 12.47 1.51 19.03
N PHE A 19 13.18 0.92 18.06
CA PHE A 19 13.60 1.62 16.83
C PHE A 19 12.38 2.10 16.06
N PHE A 20 11.42 1.22 15.78
CA PHE A 20 10.20 1.56 15.07
C PHE A 20 9.47 2.75 15.71
N ASN A 21 9.22 2.70 17.02
CA ASN A 21 8.51 3.76 17.73
C ASN A 21 9.30 5.08 17.75
N ARG A 22 10.65 5.02 17.81
CA ARG A 22 11.49 6.23 17.75
C ARG A 22 11.44 6.91 16.40
N ILE A 23 11.37 6.14 15.32
CA ILE A 23 11.24 6.67 13.96
C ILE A 23 9.81 7.14 13.70
N ALA A 24 8.81 6.35 14.06
CA ALA A 24 7.38 6.68 13.88
C ALA A 24 6.92 7.89 14.74
N GLY A 25 7.52 8.11 15.91
CA GLY A 25 7.16 9.18 16.85
C GLY A 25 7.80 10.55 16.59
N LYS A 26 8.68 10.69 15.59
CA LYS A 26 9.28 11.97 15.19
C LYS A 26 8.56 12.60 14.01
N ARG A 27 8.73 13.93 13.81
CA ARG A 27 8.32 14.68 12.60
C ARG A 27 8.90 14.14 11.27
N ILE A 28 9.56 12.99 11.32
CA ILE A 28 10.06 12.23 10.17
C ILE A 28 8.93 11.40 9.55
N SER A 29 7.87 11.06 10.32
CA SER A 29 6.68 10.42 9.78
C SER A 29 5.61 11.48 9.47
N ILE A 30 5.16 11.52 8.22
CA ILE A 30 4.01 12.34 7.82
C ILE A 30 2.77 11.64 8.37
N VAL A 31 2.23 12.20 9.47
CA VAL A 31 1.02 11.70 10.10
C VAL A 31 -0.15 12.53 9.59
N GLU A 32 -0.91 12.03 8.61
CA GLU A 32 -2.24 12.54 8.32
C GLU A 32 -3.25 11.84 9.23
N ASP A 33 -3.89 12.62 10.13
CA ASP A 33 -4.98 12.14 10.98
C ASP A 33 -6.25 11.96 10.14
N THR A 34 -6.55 10.72 9.78
CA THR A 34 -7.82 10.37 9.12
C THR A 34 -8.76 9.76 10.16
N PRO A 35 -9.94 10.36 10.43
CA PRO A 35 -10.90 9.79 11.37
C PRO A 35 -11.44 8.44 10.84
N GLY A 36 -11.39 7.40 11.66
CA GLY A 36 -12.01 6.09 11.41
C GLY A 36 -11.06 4.94 11.09
N VAL A 37 -9.75 5.16 10.99
CA VAL A 37 -8.77 4.09 10.82
C VAL A 37 -7.98 3.92 12.13
N THR A 38 -8.27 2.85 12.88
CA THR A 38 -7.43 2.44 14.01
C THR A 38 -6.08 1.99 13.46
N ARG A 39 -5.02 2.75 13.76
CA ARG A 39 -3.63 2.42 13.36
C ARG A 39 -3.17 1.21 14.15
N ASP A 40 -3.06 0.07 13.50
CA ASP A 40 -2.21 -1.00 13.98
C ASP A 40 -0.77 -0.48 13.95
N ARG A 41 -0.03 -0.60 15.08
CA ARG A 41 1.35 -0.15 15.28
C ARG A 41 2.39 -0.97 14.49
N ILE A 42 2.05 -1.45 13.32
CA ILE A 42 2.85 -2.41 12.56
C ILE A 42 3.63 -1.73 11.43
N TYR A 43 3.17 -0.58 10.92
CA TYR A 43 3.82 0.16 9.84
C TYR A 43 3.89 1.66 10.12
N ALA A 44 4.93 2.32 9.61
CA ALA A 44 5.11 3.75 9.65
C ALA A 44 5.71 4.28 8.35
N ASP A 45 5.14 5.36 7.83
CA ASP A 45 5.71 6.07 6.70
C ASP A 45 6.86 6.97 7.19
N VAL A 46 7.99 6.85 6.54
CA VAL A 46 9.23 7.55 6.89
C VAL A 46 9.68 8.39 5.70
N GLU A 47 10.09 9.64 5.96
CA GLU A 47 10.76 10.48 5.00
C GLU A 47 12.17 10.83 5.50
N TRP A 48 13.19 10.51 4.71
CA TRP A 48 14.59 10.81 5.01
C TRP A 48 15.29 11.31 3.75
N GLN A 49 15.90 12.49 3.80
CA GLN A 49 16.62 13.12 2.67
C GLN A 49 15.85 13.07 1.35
N ASN A 50 14.57 13.49 1.35
CA ASN A 50 13.66 13.47 0.20
C ASN A 50 13.33 12.05 -0.36
N ARG A 51 13.69 10.98 0.36
CA ARG A 51 13.28 9.61 0.05
C ARG A 51 12.17 9.19 1.00
N ARG A 52 11.10 8.64 0.44
CA ARG A 52 9.95 8.13 1.20
C ARG A 52 9.90 6.62 1.12
N PHE A 53 9.71 5.98 2.26
CA PHE A 53 9.53 4.53 2.36
C PHE A 53 8.62 4.20 3.55
N THR A 54 8.12 2.97 3.59
CA THR A 54 7.35 2.48 4.73
C THR A 54 8.16 1.46 5.50
N LEU A 55 8.26 1.69 6.80
CA LEU A 55 8.89 0.79 7.75
C LEU A 55 7.84 -0.18 8.31
N ILE A 56 8.16 -1.48 8.40
CA ILE A 56 7.29 -2.50 8.99
C ILE A 56 8.03 -3.20 10.15
N ASP A 57 7.39 -3.21 11.33
CA ASP A 57 7.83 -4.04 12.44
C ASP A 57 7.21 -5.44 12.34
N THR A 58 7.98 -6.41 11.84
CA THR A 58 7.51 -7.81 11.75
C THR A 58 7.36 -8.46 13.13
N GLY A 59 8.04 -7.95 14.17
CA GLY A 59 7.93 -8.44 15.54
C GLY A 59 6.62 -8.08 16.24
N GLY A 60 5.99 -6.98 15.83
CA GLY A 60 4.67 -6.57 16.33
C GLY A 60 3.51 -7.42 15.79
N ILE A 61 3.78 -8.33 14.85
CA ILE A 61 2.78 -9.13 14.17
C ILE A 61 2.29 -10.30 15.05
N ASP A 62 3.15 -10.83 15.90
CA ASP A 62 2.82 -12.00 16.73
C ASP A 62 3.38 -11.87 18.16
N PRO A 63 2.79 -11.03 19.03
CA PRO A 63 3.27 -10.83 20.38
C PRO A 63 2.94 -11.95 21.36
N HIS A 64 2.10 -12.93 20.99
CA HIS A 64 1.52 -13.90 21.94
C HIS A 64 1.51 -15.37 21.43
N SER A 65 2.29 -15.73 20.41
CA SER A 65 2.34 -17.13 20.01
C SER A 65 3.21 -17.94 20.97
N ASP A 66 2.71 -19.09 21.45
CA ASP A 66 3.43 -20.08 22.25
C ASP A 66 4.44 -20.90 21.39
N ASP A 67 4.63 -20.52 20.14
CA ASP A 67 5.58 -21.16 19.22
C ASP A 67 7.03 -20.97 19.68
N VAL A 68 7.86 -21.95 19.41
CA VAL A 68 9.30 -21.86 19.66
C VAL A 68 9.87 -20.60 18.97
N LEU A 69 10.66 -19.84 19.72
CA LEU A 69 11.27 -18.54 19.32
C LEU A 69 11.81 -18.55 17.87
N LEU A 70 12.46 -19.62 17.50
CA LEU A 70 13.06 -19.83 16.18
C LEU A 70 12.01 -19.90 15.06
N SER A 71 10.85 -20.53 15.31
CA SER A 71 9.77 -20.62 14.30
C SER A 71 9.17 -19.24 14.02
N GLN A 72 9.04 -18.38 15.04
CA GLN A 72 8.61 -17.00 14.88
C GLN A 72 9.60 -16.17 14.05
N MET A 73 10.90 -16.28 14.36
CA MET A 73 11.93 -15.55 13.62
C MET A 73 12.04 -16.01 12.16
N ARG A 74 11.95 -17.32 11.88
CA ARG A 74 11.89 -17.84 10.51
C ARG A 74 10.70 -17.26 9.75
N ARG A 75 9.54 -17.25 10.37
CA ARG A 75 8.30 -16.71 9.79
C ARG A 75 8.43 -15.21 9.48
N GLN A 76 9.01 -14.42 10.39
CA GLN A 76 9.31 -12.99 10.17
C GLN A 76 10.26 -12.80 8.98
N ALA A 77 11.31 -13.62 8.87
CA ALA A 77 12.26 -13.56 7.77
C ALA A 77 11.60 -13.91 6.43
N GLU A 78 10.78 -14.95 6.38
CA GLU A 78 10.04 -15.34 5.16
C GLU A 78 9.13 -14.22 4.67
N ILE A 79 8.39 -13.55 5.58
CA ILE A 79 7.55 -12.40 5.23
C ILE A 79 8.39 -11.26 4.67
N ALA A 80 9.48 -10.93 5.36
CA ALA A 80 10.37 -9.87 4.90
C ALA A 80 10.95 -10.19 3.52
N MET A 81 11.34 -11.45 3.27
CA MET A 81 11.82 -11.89 1.97
C MET A 81 10.75 -11.81 0.88
N ASP A 82 9.49 -12.09 1.22
CA ASP A 82 8.38 -12.03 0.27
C ASP A 82 7.94 -10.59 -0.04
N THR A 83 7.90 -9.72 0.98
CA THR A 83 7.19 -8.44 0.88
C THR A 83 8.08 -7.20 0.82
N ALA A 84 9.26 -7.19 1.45
CA ALA A 84 10.09 -5.99 1.56
C ALA A 84 10.98 -5.74 0.33
N ASP A 85 11.32 -4.47 0.09
CA ASP A 85 12.36 -4.07 -0.87
C ASP A 85 13.74 -4.06 -0.22
N VAL A 86 13.80 -3.76 1.10
CA VAL A 86 15.02 -3.81 1.93
C VAL A 86 14.69 -4.49 3.24
N ILE A 87 15.59 -5.34 3.74
CA ILE A 87 15.44 -6.06 5.01
C ILE A 87 16.47 -5.52 6.00
N CYS A 88 16.02 -5.06 7.18
CA CYS A 88 16.89 -4.71 8.29
C CYS A 88 16.87 -5.86 9.31
N PHE A 89 17.97 -6.62 9.38
CA PHE A 89 18.13 -7.71 10.34
C PHE A 89 18.78 -7.19 11.62
N PHE A 90 18.01 -7.18 12.70
CA PHE A 90 18.40 -6.65 14.00
C PHE A 90 18.98 -7.75 14.89
N ALA A 91 20.18 -7.52 15.41
CA ALA A 91 20.85 -8.31 16.42
C ALA A 91 21.13 -7.47 17.68
N ASP A 92 21.45 -8.12 18.79
CA ASP A 92 21.70 -7.49 20.08
C ASP A 92 23.20 -7.39 20.38
N GLY A 93 23.76 -6.18 20.42
CA GLY A 93 25.18 -5.96 20.71
C GLY A 93 25.61 -6.20 22.14
N ARG A 94 24.66 -6.33 23.09
CA ARG A 94 24.96 -6.68 24.50
C ARG A 94 25.00 -8.18 24.72
N ASP A 95 24.00 -8.90 24.15
CA ASP A 95 23.91 -10.35 24.31
C ASP A 95 24.90 -11.09 23.41
N GLY A 96 25.40 -10.41 22.35
CA GLY A 96 26.27 -11.00 21.34
C GLY A 96 25.51 -11.88 20.35
N LEU A 97 26.28 -12.57 19.50
CA LEU A 97 25.79 -13.42 18.44
C LEU A 97 25.27 -14.77 18.96
N THR A 98 24.02 -15.11 18.62
CA THR A 98 23.36 -16.35 19.03
C THR A 98 23.19 -17.31 17.86
N ASP A 99 22.90 -18.59 18.17
CA ASP A 99 22.63 -19.60 17.15
C ASP A 99 21.34 -19.31 16.37
N ASP A 100 20.34 -18.73 17.02
CA ASP A 100 19.11 -18.26 16.37
C ASP A 100 19.39 -17.18 15.33
N ASP A 101 20.30 -16.23 15.64
CA ASP A 101 20.72 -15.19 14.70
C ASP A 101 21.43 -15.81 13.47
N ARG A 102 22.29 -16.82 13.68
CA ARG A 102 22.95 -17.58 12.59
C ARG A 102 21.94 -18.28 11.69
N GLU A 103 20.92 -18.90 12.28
CA GLU A 103 19.92 -19.64 11.52
C GLU A 103 19.05 -18.71 10.65
N VAL A 104 18.61 -17.58 11.21
CA VAL A 104 17.87 -16.57 10.44
C VAL A 104 18.75 -15.93 9.37
N ALA A 105 20.01 -15.64 9.65
CA ALA A 105 20.95 -15.16 8.65
C ALA A 105 21.14 -16.15 7.49
N ASN A 106 21.20 -17.46 7.78
CA ASN A 106 21.25 -18.52 6.76
C ASN A 106 20.00 -18.54 5.87
N LEU A 107 18.83 -18.25 6.44
CA LEU A 107 17.60 -18.12 5.68
C LEU A 107 17.61 -16.86 4.80
N LEU A 108 17.99 -15.72 5.38
CA LEU A 108 18.03 -14.44 4.67
C LEU A 108 19.05 -14.42 3.52
N ARG A 109 20.17 -15.15 3.60
CA ARG A 109 21.14 -15.26 2.50
C ARG A 109 20.56 -15.88 1.22
N LYS A 110 19.40 -16.55 1.29
CA LYS A 110 18.73 -17.14 0.12
C LYS A 110 18.00 -16.12 -0.73
N THR A 111 17.72 -14.92 -0.20
CA THR A 111 17.07 -13.86 -0.95
C THR A 111 18.09 -13.05 -1.76
N LYS A 112 17.63 -12.46 -2.87
CA LYS A 112 18.39 -11.47 -3.66
C LYS A 112 18.15 -10.03 -3.19
N LYS A 113 17.26 -9.83 -2.20
CA LYS A 113 16.94 -8.50 -1.69
C LYS A 113 18.07 -7.93 -0.84
N PRO A 114 18.29 -6.61 -0.85
CA PRO A 114 19.28 -5.97 0.01
C PRO A 114 18.97 -6.24 1.49
N ILE A 115 20.00 -6.66 2.23
CA ILE A 115 19.93 -6.87 3.68
C ILE A 115 20.87 -5.88 4.34
N LEU A 116 20.42 -5.22 5.41
CA LEU A 116 21.23 -4.41 6.30
C LEU A 116 21.31 -5.10 7.65
N LEU A 117 22.50 -5.46 8.08
CA LEU A 117 22.76 -6.04 9.40
C LEU A 117 22.85 -4.90 10.42
N VAL A 118 21.95 -4.88 11.38
CA VAL A 118 21.83 -3.84 12.39
C VAL A 118 22.15 -4.41 13.77
N VAL A 119 23.22 -3.95 14.39
CA VAL A 119 23.58 -4.33 15.76
C VAL A 119 23.09 -3.23 16.68
N ASN A 120 22.02 -3.52 17.42
CA ASN A 120 21.40 -2.57 18.35
C ASN A 120 21.92 -2.72 19.80
N LYS A 121 21.60 -1.74 20.65
CA LYS A 121 22.02 -1.62 22.04
C LYS A 121 23.53 -1.36 22.20
N VAL A 122 24.18 -0.79 21.20
CA VAL A 122 25.56 -0.29 21.28
C VAL A 122 25.51 1.11 21.87
N ASP A 123 25.53 1.18 23.21
CA ASP A 123 25.29 2.44 23.93
C ASP A 123 26.55 3.27 24.13
N HIS A 124 27.72 2.68 23.97
CA HIS A 124 29.03 3.33 24.14
C HIS A 124 30.02 2.90 23.07
N ILE A 125 30.97 3.79 22.77
CA ILE A 125 32.05 3.54 21.77
C ILE A 125 32.89 2.33 22.11
N SER A 126 33.10 2.03 23.41
CA SER A 126 33.83 0.86 23.87
C SER A 126 33.14 -0.49 23.57
N MET A 127 31.86 -0.48 23.18
CA MET A 127 31.14 -1.70 22.75
C MET A 127 31.31 -1.99 21.26
N ASN A 128 32.00 -1.13 20.52
CA ASN A 128 32.24 -1.34 19.09
C ASN A 128 33.09 -2.60 18.83
N ASP A 129 33.88 -3.06 19.77
CA ASP A 129 34.68 -4.28 19.62
C ASP A 129 33.79 -5.54 19.54
N ASN A 130 32.61 -5.54 20.14
CA ASN A 130 31.66 -6.65 20.07
C ASN A 130 30.95 -6.74 18.71
N ILE A 131 31.06 -5.72 17.86
CA ILE A 131 30.42 -5.70 16.55
C ILE A 131 31.12 -6.64 15.58
N TYR A 132 32.40 -6.90 15.76
CA TYR A 132 33.21 -7.73 14.87
C TYR A 132 32.72 -9.18 14.77
N GLU A 133 32.11 -9.74 15.84
CA GLU A 133 31.56 -11.09 15.80
C GLU A 133 30.41 -11.24 14.77
N PHE A 134 29.64 -10.15 14.52
CA PHE A 134 28.51 -10.18 13.59
C PHE A 134 28.90 -10.25 12.13
N TYR A 135 30.18 -10.03 11.75
CA TYR A 135 30.68 -10.30 10.42
C TYR A 135 30.61 -11.78 10.06
N GLU A 136 30.61 -12.68 11.07
CA GLU A 136 30.42 -14.13 10.87
C GLU A 136 29.09 -14.43 10.14
N LEU A 137 28.07 -13.59 10.29
CA LEU A 137 26.79 -13.74 9.64
C LEU A 137 26.85 -13.58 8.10
N GLY A 138 27.90 -12.98 7.55
CA GLY A 138 28.10 -12.83 6.10
C GLY A 138 26.99 -12.03 5.41
N LEU A 139 26.37 -11.07 6.11
CA LEU A 139 25.29 -10.21 5.60
C LEU A 139 25.78 -8.79 5.24
N GLY A 140 27.09 -8.57 5.17
CA GLY A 140 27.72 -7.28 4.95
C GLY A 140 28.18 -6.60 6.24
N ASP A 141 28.52 -5.31 6.16
CA ASP A 141 29.05 -4.56 7.30
C ASP A 141 27.94 -4.29 8.32
N PRO A 142 28.14 -4.66 9.61
CA PRO A 142 27.17 -4.41 10.66
C PRO A 142 27.08 -2.89 10.98
N ILE A 143 25.86 -2.37 11.03
CA ILE A 143 25.57 -0.99 11.40
C ILE A 143 25.26 -0.94 12.90
N ALA A 144 26.12 -0.31 13.66
CA ALA A 144 25.94 -0.13 15.10
C ALA A 144 24.95 0.98 15.42
N ILE A 145 23.93 0.67 16.22
CA ILE A 145 22.97 1.68 16.70
C ILE A 145 22.66 1.52 18.18
N SER A 146 22.15 2.58 18.79
CA SER A 146 21.38 2.51 20.02
C SER A 146 20.02 3.17 19.82
N ALA A 147 18.99 2.34 19.59
CA ALA A 147 17.64 2.83 19.40
C ALA A 147 17.09 3.56 20.63
N ALA A 148 17.49 3.15 21.83
CA ALA A 148 17.12 3.79 23.08
C ALA A 148 17.74 5.19 23.21
N ASN A 149 19.03 5.33 22.91
CA ASN A 149 19.81 6.57 23.03
C ASN A 149 19.86 7.38 21.71
N MET A 150 19.25 6.89 20.66
CA MET A 150 19.19 7.53 19.33
C MET A 150 20.55 7.72 18.65
N LEU A 151 21.52 6.85 18.95
CA LEU A 151 22.84 6.85 18.34
C LEU A 151 22.83 6.00 17.06
N GLY A 152 23.53 6.43 16.01
CA GLY A 152 23.68 5.70 14.73
C GLY A 152 22.40 5.60 13.87
N LEU A 153 21.26 6.20 14.30
CA LEU A 153 20.00 6.10 13.57
C LEU A 153 20.06 6.82 12.21
N GLY A 154 20.81 7.92 12.13
CA GLY A 154 21.03 8.65 10.88
C GLY A 154 21.77 7.81 9.84
N ASP A 155 22.82 7.12 10.28
CA ASP A 155 23.62 6.24 9.41
C ASP A 155 22.80 5.05 8.91
N LEU A 156 21.96 4.46 9.77
CA LEU A 156 21.04 3.39 9.36
C LEU A 156 20.01 3.88 8.34
N LEU A 157 19.39 5.05 8.58
CA LEU A 157 18.41 5.63 7.65
C LEU A 157 19.06 5.98 6.30
N GLN A 158 20.31 6.46 6.32
CA GLN A 158 21.08 6.71 5.11
C GLN A 158 21.36 5.41 4.35
N ALA A 159 21.83 4.37 5.04
CA ALA A 159 22.07 3.06 4.44
C ALA A 159 20.80 2.43 3.85
N ILE A 160 19.66 2.61 4.52
CA ILE A 160 18.35 2.21 3.97
C ILE A 160 18.10 2.94 2.64
N CYS A 161 18.21 4.28 2.62
CA CYS A 161 17.95 5.08 1.43
C CYS A 161 18.85 4.72 0.23
N GLU A 162 20.09 4.34 0.48
CA GLU A 162 21.05 3.89 -0.55
C GLU A 162 20.67 2.53 -1.17
N LYS A 163 20.04 1.65 -0.38
CA LYS A 163 19.59 0.34 -0.82
C LYS A 163 18.17 0.33 -1.39
N LEU A 164 17.40 1.40 -1.20
CA LEU A 164 16.07 1.52 -1.80
C LEU A 164 16.16 1.52 -3.33
N PRO A 165 15.17 0.95 -4.03
CA PRO A 165 15.06 1.07 -5.47
C PRO A 165 15.18 2.53 -5.92
N PRO A 166 15.78 2.82 -7.08
CA PRO A 166 15.86 4.19 -7.58
C PRO A 166 14.45 4.80 -7.62
N ALA A 167 14.33 6.06 -7.21
CA ALA A 167 13.11 6.81 -7.40
C ALA A 167 12.85 6.86 -8.91
N GLY A 168 11.85 6.11 -9.39
CA GLY A 168 11.52 6.11 -10.81
C GLY A 168 11.15 7.52 -11.24
N LYS A 169 11.71 7.97 -12.34
CA LYS A 169 11.19 9.13 -13.06
C LYS A 169 9.80 8.77 -13.58
N ASP A 170 8.86 9.71 -13.49
CA ASP A 170 7.52 9.61 -14.13
C ASP A 170 7.62 9.70 -15.67
N GLU A 171 8.58 9.04 -16.27
CA GLU A 171 8.60 8.81 -17.71
C GLU A 171 7.81 7.53 -17.95
N MET A 172 6.53 7.69 -18.31
CA MET A 172 5.79 6.65 -19.02
C MET A 172 6.52 6.46 -20.36
N ASP A 173 7.46 5.52 -20.41
CA ASP A 173 7.84 4.91 -21.67
C ASP A 173 6.56 4.29 -22.25
N GLU A 174 6.26 4.61 -23.50
CA GLU A 174 5.14 4.06 -24.28
C GLU A 174 5.28 2.55 -24.60
N THR A 175 6.13 1.83 -23.88
CA THR A 175 6.13 0.38 -23.89
C THR A 175 4.87 -0.12 -23.19
N GLU A 176 4.12 -1.01 -23.80
CA GLU A 176 2.86 -1.61 -23.33
C GLU A 176 2.88 -1.87 -21.81
N HIS A 177 2.22 -0.99 -21.06
CA HIS A 177 2.14 -1.12 -19.59
C HIS A 177 1.20 -2.27 -19.24
N ILE A 178 1.77 -3.37 -18.73
CA ILE A 178 0.98 -4.50 -18.23
C ILE A 178 0.32 -4.10 -16.91
N LEU A 179 -1.02 -4.04 -16.91
CA LEU A 179 -1.79 -3.67 -15.72
C LEU A 179 -1.61 -4.65 -14.57
N GLN A 180 -1.21 -4.11 -13.43
CA GLN A 180 -0.99 -4.85 -12.19
C GLN A 180 -2.26 -4.87 -11.34
N LEU A 181 -2.84 -6.04 -11.10
CA LEU A 181 -4.08 -6.24 -10.34
C LEU A 181 -3.78 -6.86 -8.99
N ALA A 182 -4.36 -6.32 -7.91
CA ALA A 182 -4.32 -6.95 -6.60
C ALA A 182 -5.72 -7.40 -6.19
N VAL A 183 -5.88 -8.68 -5.83
CA VAL A 183 -7.13 -9.22 -5.30
C VAL A 183 -7.03 -9.26 -3.78
N VAL A 184 -7.71 -8.33 -3.11
CA VAL A 184 -7.63 -8.11 -1.66
C VAL A 184 -8.99 -8.28 -0.99
N GLY A 185 -9.00 -8.47 0.33
CA GLY A 185 -10.18 -8.70 1.14
C GLY A 185 -9.87 -9.69 2.25
N ARG A 186 -10.77 -9.83 3.22
CA ARG A 186 -10.61 -10.74 4.37
C ARG A 186 -10.50 -12.22 3.96
N PRO A 187 -10.10 -13.13 4.85
CA PRO A 187 -10.11 -14.57 4.59
C PRO A 187 -11.48 -15.07 4.15
N ASN A 188 -11.51 -16.11 3.32
CA ASN A 188 -12.71 -16.85 2.89
C ASN A 188 -13.77 -16.07 2.08
N VAL A 189 -13.52 -14.83 1.67
CA VAL A 189 -14.42 -14.06 0.76
C VAL A 189 -14.40 -14.56 -0.69
N GLY A 190 -13.52 -15.51 -1.04
CA GLY A 190 -13.46 -16.12 -2.37
C GLY A 190 -12.39 -15.58 -3.30
N LYS A 191 -11.32 -14.95 -2.78
CA LYS A 191 -10.18 -14.43 -3.58
C LYS A 191 -9.59 -15.47 -4.52
N SER A 192 -9.23 -16.64 -4.00
CA SER A 192 -8.66 -17.75 -4.79
C SER A 192 -9.62 -18.24 -5.87
N SER A 193 -10.92 -18.27 -5.56
CA SER A 193 -11.94 -18.68 -6.53
C SER A 193 -12.06 -17.68 -7.66
N LEU A 194 -12.03 -16.37 -7.36
CA LEU A 194 -12.06 -15.32 -8.38
C LEU A 194 -10.81 -15.37 -9.27
N VAL A 195 -9.62 -15.45 -8.67
CA VAL A 195 -8.35 -15.54 -9.43
C VAL A 195 -8.36 -16.74 -10.36
N ASN A 196 -8.74 -17.93 -9.87
CA ASN A 196 -8.81 -19.14 -10.68
C ASN A 196 -9.82 -19.01 -11.83
N ARG A 197 -10.92 -18.30 -11.63
CA ARG A 197 -11.89 -18.03 -12.70
C ARG A 197 -11.40 -17.04 -13.73
N LEU A 198 -10.74 -15.96 -13.32
CA LEU A 198 -10.17 -14.98 -14.22
C LEU A 198 -9.08 -15.60 -15.10
N VAL A 199 -8.17 -16.38 -14.48
CA VAL A 199 -7.05 -17.03 -15.15
C VAL A 199 -7.49 -18.25 -15.97
N GLY A 200 -8.51 -18.98 -15.52
CA GLY A 200 -8.98 -20.23 -16.14
C GLY A 200 -10.18 -20.07 -17.10
N SER A 201 -10.54 -18.84 -17.50
CA SER A 201 -11.65 -18.64 -18.45
C SER A 201 -11.23 -19.01 -19.88
N GLU A 202 -12.18 -19.43 -20.73
CA GLU A 202 -11.92 -19.81 -22.14
C GLU A 202 -11.32 -18.68 -23.00
N ARG A 203 -11.41 -17.43 -22.52
CA ARG A 203 -10.85 -16.23 -23.18
C ARG A 203 -9.46 -15.85 -22.68
N THR A 204 -8.91 -16.61 -21.74
CA THR A 204 -7.66 -16.28 -21.06
C THR A 204 -6.55 -17.21 -21.52
N MET A 205 -5.45 -16.66 -22.02
CA MET A 205 -4.19 -17.39 -22.24
C MET A 205 -3.23 -17.09 -21.08
N VAL A 206 -2.76 -18.13 -20.41
CA VAL A 206 -1.71 -18.00 -19.39
C VAL A 206 -0.36 -18.03 -20.10
N SER A 207 0.49 -17.04 -19.84
CA SER A 207 1.83 -17.00 -20.41
C SER A 207 2.80 -17.73 -19.48
N ASP A 208 3.32 -18.87 -19.94
CA ASP A 208 4.39 -19.64 -19.27
C ASP A 208 5.80 -19.12 -19.62
N ILE A 209 5.95 -17.85 -20.01
CA ILE A 209 7.26 -17.30 -20.35
C ILE A 209 8.09 -17.17 -19.08
N ALA A 210 8.93 -18.17 -18.85
CA ALA A 210 9.95 -18.15 -17.79
C ALA A 210 10.93 -17.00 -18.07
N GLY A 211 10.91 -15.96 -17.21
CA GLY A 211 11.88 -14.86 -17.28
C GLY A 211 11.31 -13.44 -17.29
N THR A 212 10.01 -13.25 -17.47
CA THR A 212 9.37 -11.91 -17.46
C THR A 212 8.70 -11.57 -16.13
N THR A 213 8.53 -12.53 -15.22
CA THR A 213 8.00 -12.30 -13.86
C THR A 213 9.14 -11.92 -12.93
N ARG A 214 9.16 -10.68 -12.46
CA ARG A 214 10.11 -10.22 -11.43
C ARG A 214 10.01 -11.03 -10.12
N ASP A 215 8.87 -11.67 -9.87
CA ASP A 215 8.63 -12.55 -8.71
C ASP A 215 7.87 -13.82 -9.13
N ALA A 216 8.28 -14.99 -8.67
CA ALA A 216 7.63 -16.28 -8.90
C ALA A 216 6.22 -16.42 -8.27
N ILE A 217 5.66 -15.31 -7.79
CA ILE A 217 4.46 -15.20 -6.97
C ILE A 217 3.29 -14.59 -7.77
N ASP A 218 3.58 -13.93 -8.88
CA ASP A 218 2.61 -13.23 -9.72
C ASP A 218 2.12 -14.12 -10.88
N THR A 219 0.92 -13.83 -11.42
CA THR A 219 0.35 -14.60 -12.54
C THR A 219 -0.01 -13.69 -13.70
N LEU A 220 0.70 -13.84 -14.80
CA LEU A 220 0.45 -13.14 -16.05
C LEU A 220 -0.65 -13.86 -16.83
N PHE A 221 -1.62 -13.11 -17.38
CA PHE A 221 -2.68 -13.65 -18.22
C PHE A 221 -3.13 -12.62 -19.25
N THR A 222 -3.72 -13.10 -20.34
CA THR A 222 -4.18 -12.27 -21.46
C THR A 222 -5.67 -12.45 -21.67
N VAL A 223 -6.42 -11.35 -21.78
CA VAL A 223 -7.84 -11.34 -22.13
C VAL A 223 -8.04 -10.43 -23.34
N ASN A 224 -8.67 -10.92 -24.38
CA ASN A 224 -8.93 -10.17 -25.62
C ASN A 224 -7.69 -9.48 -26.23
N GLY A 225 -6.49 -10.07 -26.05
CA GLY A 225 -5.23 -9.53 -26.55
C GLY A 225 -4.52 -8.56 -25.60
N THR A 226 -5.15 -8.10 -24.52
CA THR A 226 -4.53 -7.25 -23.50
C THR A 226 -3.95 -8.09 -22.37
N GLN A 227 -2.72 -7.76 -21.94
CA GLN A 227 -2.03 -8.45 -20.87
C GLN A 227 -2.29 -7.81 -19.50
N TYR A 228 -2.54 -8.67 -18.51
CA TYR A 228 -2.75 -8.32 -17.12
C TYR A 228 -1.86 -9.18 -16.22
N ASN A 229 -1.47 -8.65 -15.07
CA ASN A 229 -0.71 -9.39 -14.07
C ASN A 229 -1.44 -9.36 -12.72
N ILE A 230 -1.74 -10.51 -12.14
CA ILE A 230 -2.30 -10.60 -10.78
C ILE A 230 -1.14 -10.81 -9.80
N ILE A 231 -1.01 -9.86 -8.86
CA ILE A 231 0.03 -9.83 -7.85
C ILE A 231 -0.31 -10.78 -6.70
N ASP A 232 0.72 -11.44 -6.13
CA ASP A 232 0.66 -12.31 -4.94
C ASP A 232 -0.31 -13.50 -5.07
N THR A 233 -0.34 -14.17 -6.21
CA THR A 233 -1.17 -15.36 -6.42
C THR A 233 -0.73 -16.57 -5.57
N ALA A 234 0.54 -16.67 -5.19
CA ALA A 234 1.04 -17.76 -4.33
C ALA A 234 0.51 -17.64 -2.89
N GLY A 235 0.37 -16.43 -2.35
CA GLY A 235 -0.31 -16.20 -1.08
C GLY A 235 -1.78 -16.62 -1.10
N ILE A 236 -2.42 -16.47 -2.25
CA ILE A 236 -3.79 -16.89 -2.49
C ILE A 236 -3.90 -18.42 -2.62
N ARG A 237 -2.91 -19.11 -3.21
CA ARG A 237 -2.90 -20.57 -3.45
C ARG A 237 -2.48 -21.39 -2.24
N ARG A 238 -1.52 -20.92 -1.41
CA ARG A 238 -0.99 -21.66 -0.24
C ARG A 238 -1.98 -21.78 0.94
N LYS A 239 -3.06 -21.01 1.00
CA LYS A 239 -4.05 -20.98 2.10
C LYS A 239 -4.88 -22.26 2.30
N ARG A 240 -4.68 -23.33 1.55
CA ARG A 240 -5.42 -24.60 1.72
C ARG A 240 -4.98 -25.44 2.93
N ALA A 241 -3.92 -25.06 3.66
CA ALA A 241 -3.26 -25.99 4.56
C ALA A 241 -3.28 -25.65 6.06
N VAL A 242 -3.55 -24.42 6.50
CA VAL A 242 -3.46 -24.06 7.94
C VAL A 242 -4.49 -22.99 8.33
N GLU A 243 -5.33 -23.30 9.32
CA GLU A 243 -6.25 -22.38 10.01
C GLU A 243 -5.59 -21.92 11.32
N ASP A 244 -5.11 -20.67 11.41
CA ASP A 244 -4.63 -20.05 12.66
C ASP A 244 -4.83 -18.53 12.64
N GLU A 245 -5.15 -17.91 13.77
CA GLU A 245 -5.34 -16.45 13.95
C GLU A 245 -4.12 -15.63 13.56
N THR A 246 -2.91 -16.19 13.70
CA THR A 246 -1.65 -15.60 13.22
C THR A 246 -1.65 -15.37 11.72
N LEU A 247 -2.38 -16.18 10.94
CA LEU A 247 -2.55 -16.04 9.49
C LEU A 247 -3.34 -14.78 9.09
N GLU A 248 -4.20 -14.25 9.94
CA GLU A 248 -4.96 -13.03 9.61
C GLU A 248 -4.05 -11.80 9.48
N ARG A 249 -3.13 -11.60 10.42
CA ARG A 249 -2.17 -10.49 10.40
C ARG A 249 -1.21 -10.59 9.22
N TYR A 250 -0.76 -11.81 8.87
CA TYR A 250 0.02 -12.06 7.66
C TYR A 250 -0.75 -11.73 6.37
N SER A 251 -2.04 -12.03 6.37
CA SER A 251 -2.93 -11.67 5.25
C SER A 251 -3.00 -10.16 5.02
N VAL A 252 -2.98 -9.37 6.10
CA VAL A 252 -2.98 -7.89 6.02
C VAL A 252 -1.68 -7.37 5.42
N LEU A 253 -0.51 -7.85 5.86
CA LEU A 253 0.78 -7.39 5.30
C LEU A 253 0.93 -7.72 3.83
N ARG A 254 0.55 -8.93 3.41
CA ARG A 254 0.53 -9.29 1.99
C ARG A 254 -0.44 -8.42 1.20
N SER A 255 -1.61 -8.12 1.78
CA SER A 255 -2.56 -7.20 1.15
C SER A 255 -1.96 -5.80 0.99
N ILE A 256 -1.22 -5.29 1.97
CA ILE A 256 -0.50 -4.00 1.88
C ILE A 256 0.54 -4.05 0.76
N ALA A 257 1.37 -5.09 0.72
CA ALA A 257 2.40 -5.25 -0.32
C ALA A 257 1.78 -5.36 -1.72
N ALA A 258 0.69 -6.13 -1.86
CA ALA A 258 -0.04 -6.26 -3.12
C ALA A 258 -0.71 -4.93 -3.53
N ILE A 259 -1.38 -4.22 -2.60
CA ILE A 259 -1.99 -2.91 -2.85
C ILE A 259 -0.93 -1.91 -3.35
N ARG A 260 0.26 -1.89 -2.75
CA ARG A 260 1.32 -0.96 -3.16
C ARG A 260 1.83 -1.21 -4.57
N ARG A 261 1.95 -2.47 -4.97
CA ARG A 261 2.46 -2.86 -6.28
C ARG A 261 1.41 -2.78 -7.38
N CYS A 262 0.11 -2.83 -7.05
CA CYS A 262 -0.93 -2.83 -8.07
C CYS A 262 -1.21 -1.44 -8.65
N ASP A 263 -1.84 -1.45 -9.82
CA ASP A 263 -2.47 -0.28 -10.44
C ASP A 263 -3.94 -0.22 -10.04
N VAL A 264 -4.62 -1.38 -10.04
CA VAL A 264 -6.04 -1.50 -9.68
C VAL A 264 -6.21 -2.57 -8.60
N ALA A 265 -6.83 -2.20 -7.50
CA ALA A 265 -7.19 -3.10 -6.41
C ALA A 265 -8.63 -3.61 -6.58
N LEU A 266 -8.80 -4.93 -6.53
CA LEU A 266 -10.08 -5.61 -6.51
C LEU A 266 -10.41 -5.96 -5.07
N LEU A 267 -11.24 -5.14 -4.41
CA LEU A 267 -11.66 -5.35 -3.02
C LEU A 267 -12.86 -6.29 -2.97
N LEU A 268 -12.63 -7.52 -2.51
CA LEU A 268 -13.70 -8.53 -2.38
C LEU A 268 -14.38 -8.44 -1.02
N ILE A 269 -15.71 -8.39 -1.05
CA ILE A 269 -16.62 -8.41 0.08
C ILE A 269 -17.54 -9.63 -0.05
N ASP A 270 -17.86 -10.30 1.07
CA ASP A 270 -18.80 -11.40 1.11
C ASP A 270 -20.24 -10.88 1.17
N ALA A 271 -21.08 -11.26 0.22
CA ALA A 271 -22.46 -10.83 0.18
C ALA A 271 -23.30 -11.32 1.39
N GLN A 272 -22.89 -12.43 2.03
CA GLN A 272 -23.62 -12.98 3.19
C GLN A 272 -23.37 -12.18 4.47
N ASP A 273 -22.15 -11.67 4.64
CA ASP A 273 -21.74 -10.96 5.86
C ASP A 273 -21.81 -9.43 5.71
N GLY A 274 -21.90 -8.94 4.47
CA GLY A 274 -21.83 -7.51 4.19
C GLY A 274 -20.44 -6.91 4.42
N VAL A 275 -20.38 -5.57 4.59
CA VAL A 275 -19.14 -4.85 4.87
C VAL A 275 -18.78 -4.99 6.34
N THR A 276 -17.59 -5.52 6.63
CA THR A 276 -17.05 -5.67 7.97
C THR A 276 -16.00 -4.58 8.30
N GLU A 277 -15.63 -4.48 9.58
CA GLU A 277 -14.56 -3.58 10.01
C GLU A 277 -13.22 -3.87 9.31
N GLN A 278 -12.92 -5.15 9.07
CA GLN A 278 -11.69 -5.55 8.36
C GLN A 278 -11.72 -5.12 6.88
N ASP A 279 -12.88 -5.21 6.22
CA ASP A 279 -13.05 -4.72 4.85
C ASP A 279 -12.87 -3.19 4.79
N THR A 280 -13.38 -2.45 5.78
CA THR A 280 -13.21 -1.01 5.91
C THR A 280 -11.74 -0.62 6.11
N LYS A 281 -10.97 -1.37 6.91
CA LYS A 281 -9.52 -1.15 7.08
C LYS A 281 -8.76 -1.36 5.76
N ILE A 282 -9.06 -2.43 5.01
CA ILE A 282 -8.43 -2.69 3.70
C ILE A 282 -8.79 -1.59 2.69
N ALA A 283 -10.06 -1.17 2.66
CA ALA A 283 -10.52 -0.06 1.83
C ALA A 283 -9.78 1.25 2.15
N GLY A 284 -9.57 1.55 3.44
CA GLY A 284 -8.79 2.69 3.89
C GLY A 284 -7.36 2.65 3.36
N LEU A 285 -6.69 1.51 3.44
CA LEU A 285 -5.33 1.31 2.90
C LEU A 285 -5.26 1.56 1.38
N ILE A 286 -6.24 1.07 0.60
CA ILE A 286 -6.29 1.29 -0.85
C ILE A 286 -6.38 2.78 -1.16
N ARG A 287 -7.25 3.52 -0.44
CA ARG A 287 -7.43 4.96 -0.60
C ARG A 287 -6.14 5.72 -0.23
N ASP A 288 -5.54 5.41 0.90
CA ASP A 288 -4.35 6.11 1.42
C ASP A 288 -3.14 5.91 0.49
N GLU A 289 -3.00 4.72 -0.11
CA GLU A 289 -2.01 4.46 -1.17
C GLU A 289 -2.39 5.09 -2.52
N GLY A 290 -3.61 5.65 -2.66
CA GLY A 290 -4.08 6.32 -3.88
C GLY A 290 -4.27 5.37 -5.06
N LYS A 291 -4.58 4.12 -4.80
CA LYS A 291 -4.78 3.11 -5.85
C LYS A 291 -6.19 3.19 -6.44
N ALA A 292 -6.29 2.85 -7.71
CA ALA A 292 -7.58 2.63 -8.32
C ALA A 292 -8.26 1.40 -7.69
N VAL A 293 -9.60 1.41 -7.58
CA VAL A 293 -10.33 0.39 -6.84
C VAL A 293 -11.64 0.01 -7.50
N ILE A 294 -11.95 -1.28 -7.41
CA ILE A 294 -13.26 -1.85 -7.76
C ILE A 294 -13.72 -2.68 -6.56
N ILE A 295 -14.90 -2.39 -6.04
CA ILE A 295 -15.52 -3.18 -4.98
C ILE A 295 -16.28 -4.34 -5.63
N ILE A 296 -15.99 -5.56 -5.19
CA ILE A 296 -16.60 -6.79 -5.71
C ILE A 296 -17.35 -7.49 -4.59
N VAL A 297 -18.67 -7.48 -4.68
CA VAL A 297 -19.56 -8.25 -3.79
C VAL A 297 -19.67 -9.66 -4.36
N ASN A 298 -18.94 -10.59 -3.74
CA ASN A 298 -18.87 -12.00 -4.14
C ASN A 298 -19.87 -12.86 -3.37
N LYS A 299 -20.05 -14.10 -3.81
CA LYS A 299 -21.05 -15.07 -3.33
C LYS A 299 -22.49 -14.59 -3.52
N TRP A 300 -22.74 -13.80 -4.55
CA TRP A 300 -24.05 -13.26 -4.89
C TRP A 300 -25.08 -14.36 -5.23
N ASP A 301 -24.62 -15.59 -5.49
CA ASP A 301 -25.46 -16.78 -5.67
C ASP A 301 -26.14 -17.27 -4.37
N ALA A 302 -25.58 -16.91 -3.22
CA ALA A 302 -26.08 -17.31 -1.90
C ALA A 302 -27.07 -16.30 -1.28
N VAL A 303 -27.30 -15.17 -1.93
CA VAL A 303 -28.25 -14.14 -1.46
C VAL A 303 -29.64 -14.37 -2.04
N GLU A 304 -30.65 -14.34 -1.21
CA GLU A 304 -32.05 -14.32 -1.65
C GLU A 304 -32.34 -12.99 -2.38
N LYS A 305 -32.96 -13.09 -3.57
CA LYS A 305 -33.12 -11.95 -4.47
C LYS A 305 -34.60 -11.56 -4.57
N GLU A 306 -34.89 -10.36 -4.10
CA GLU A 306 -36.16 -9.69 -4.31
C GLU A 306 -35.96 -8.48 -5.23
N THR A 307 -37.07 -7.87 -5.66
CA THR A 307 -37.02 -6.64 -6.45
C THR A 307 -36.34 -5.52 -5.66
N GLY A 308 -35.23 -4.98 -6.16
CA GLY A 308 -34.48 -3.90 -5.50
C GLY A 308 -33.34 -4.36 -4.59
N THR A 309 -33.18 -5.67 -4.29
CA THR A 309 -32.10 -6.19 -3.42
C THR A 309 -30.71 -5.70 -3.84
N LEU A 310 -30.43 -5.64 -5.14
CA LEU A 310 -29.13 -5.22 -5.66
C LEU A 310 -28.83 -3.74 -5.33
N GLU A 311 -29.80 -2.86 -5.56
CA GLU A 311 -29.65 -1.42 -5.32
C GLU A 311 -29.58 -1.11 -3.82
N GLN A 312 -30.35 -1.82 -3.00
CA GLN A 312 -30.28 -1.72 -1.55
C GLN A 312 -28.87 -2.13 -1.05
N PHE A 313 -28.38 -3.27 -1.49
CA PHE A 313 -27.05 -3.76 -1.09
C PHE A 313 -25.92 -2.85 -1.56
N ARG A 314 -26.04 -2.31 -2.78
CA ARG A 314 -25.09 -1.29 -3.29
C ARG A 314 -25.07 -0.07 -2.37
N LYS A 315 -26.23 0.43 -1.97
CA LYS A 315 -26.34 1.57 -1.05
C LYS A 315 -25.72 1.25 0.30
N GLU A 316 -25.96 0.08 0.87
CA GLU A 316 -25.38 -0.37 2.15
C GLU A 316 -23.85 -0.42 2.08
N VAL A 317 -23.27 -0.96 0.98
CA VAL A 317 -21.83 -0.98 0.76
C VAL A 317 -21.25 0.42 0.67
N LEU A 318 -21.86 1.31 -0.11
CA LEU A 318 -21.39 2.70 -0.27
C LEU A 318 -21.58 3.51 1.01
N ASP A 319 -22.65 3.26 1.78
CA ASP A 319 -22.86 3.90 3.08
C ASP A 319 -21.84 3.46 4.13
N ALA A 320 -21.40 2.21 4.11
CA ALA A 320 -20.34 1.69 4.97
C ALA A 320 -18.95 2.22 4.56
N LEU A 321 -18.73 2.46 3.26
CA LEU A 321 -17.47 2.93 2.68
C LEU A 321 -17.57 4.37 2.13
N LYS A 322 -18.22 5.29 2.85
CA LYS A 322 -18.49 6.69 2.42
C LYS A 322 -17.26 7.47 1.96
N PHE A 323 -16.08 7.10 2.44
CA PHE A 323 -14.81 7.71 2.04
C PHE A 323 -14.30 7.21 0.68
N MET A 324 -15.00 6.24 0.06
CA MET A 324 -14.67 5.61 -1.22
C MET A 324 -15.92 5.52 -2.13
N ASP A 325 -16.77 6.53 -2.07
CA ASP A 325 -18.03 6.62 -2.83
C ASP A 325 -17.84 6.65 -4.36
N TYR A 326 -16.61 6.93 -4.80
CA TYR A 326 -16.19 6.89 -6.19
C TYR A 326 -15.94 5.48 -6.74
N ALA A 327 -15.87 4.45 -5.89
CA ALA A 327 -15.56 3.09 -6.30
C ALA A 327 -16.78 2.41 -6.95
N PRO A 328 -16.65 1.84 -8.16
CA PRO A 328 -17.71 1.04 -8.75
C PRO A 328 -17.91 -0.25 -7.97
N VAL A 329 -19.17 -0.69 -7.83
CA VAL A 329 -19.56 -1.90 -7.12
C VAL A 329 -20.08 -2.95 -8.11
N LEU A 330 -19.40 -4.09 -8.20
CA LEU A 330 -19.78 -5.25 -9.00
C LEU A 330 -20.36 -6.35 -8.10
N PHE A 331 -21.39 -7.04 -8.60
CA PHE A 331 -22.01 -8.18 -7.94
C PHE A 331 -21.78 -9.43 -8.78
N LEU A 332 -21.11 -10.44 -8.22
CA LEU A 332 -20.76 -11.66 -8.95
C LEU A 332 -20.72 -12.90 -8.06
N SER A 333 -20.60 -14.06 -8.67
CA SER A 333 -20.28 -15.31 -7.99
C SER A 333 -19.04 -15.95 -8.61
N ALA A 334 -17.93 -15.93 -7.89
CA ALA A 334 -16.72 -16.62 -8.32
C ALA A 334 -16.91 -18.15 -8.38
N LYS A 335 -17.84 -18.71 -7.57
CA LYS A 335 -18.18 -20.14 -7.52
C LYS A 335 -18.89 -20.58 -8.81
N THR A 336 -19.93 -19.89 -9.22
CA THR A 336 -20.74 -20.24 -10.39
C THR A 336 -20.19 -19.64 -11.69
N GLY A 337 -19.32 -18.61 -11.62
CA GLY A 337 -18.83 -17.85 -12.76
C GLY A 337 -19.75 -16.70 -13.19
N GLN A 338 -20.86 -16.50 -12.48
CA GLN A 338 -21.85 -15.47 -12.82
C GLN A 338 -21.20 -14.07 -12.79
N ARG A 339 -21.27 -13.33 -13.88
CA ARG A 339 -20.76 -11.95 -14.08
C ARG A 339 -19.26 -11.77 -13.85
N VAL A 340 -18.45 -12.82 -13.78
CA VAL A 340 -16.99 -12.69 -13.60
C VAL A 340 -16.32 -11.98 -14.78
N HIS A 341 -16.86 -12.15 -16.01
CA HIS A 341 -16.36 -11.49 -17.22
C HIS A 341 -16.39 -9.96 -17.13
N THR A 342 -17.33 -9.38 -16.38
CA THR A 342 -17.44 -7.92 -16.23
C THR A 342 -16.31 -7.29 -15.43
N VAL A 343 -15.51 -8.11 -14.72
CA VAL A 343 -14.42 -7.58 -13.88
C VAL A 343 -13.34 -6.92 -14.73
N ILE A 344 -12.91 -7.58 -15.82
CA ILE A 344 -11.86 -7.04 -16.69
C ILE A 344 -12.36 -5.81 -17.45
N ASP A 345 -13.58 -5.83 -17.95
CA ASP A 345 -14.19 -4.66 -18.62
C ASP A 345 -14.21 -3.44 -17.66
N MET A 346 -14.52 -3.67 -16.39
CA MET A 346 -14.49 -2.61 -15.36
C MET A 346 -13.07 -2.17 -15.02
N VAL A 347 -12.10 -3.09 -14.99
CA VAL A 347 -10.67 -2.76 -14.79
C VAL A 347 -10.20 -1.79 -15.86
N ASP A 348 -10.51 -2.05 -17.13
CA ASP A 348 -10.12 -1.21 -18.25
C ASP A 348 -10.79 0.18 -18.16
N GLN A 349 -12.07 0.24 -17.81
CA GLN A 349 -12.78 1.51 -17.59
C GLN A 349 -12.14 2.33 -16.45
N VAL A 350 -11.90 1.71 -15.29
CA VAL A 350 -11.28 2.37 -14.14
C VAL A 350 -9.87 2.82 -14.46
N TRP A 351 -9.09 2.01 -15.17
CA TRP A 351 -7.74 2.39 -15.57
C TRP A 351 -7.73 3.58 -16.54
N ALA A 352 -8.63 3.59 -17.51
CA ALA A 352 -8.79 4.73 -18.41
C ALA A 352 -9.11 6.04 -17.68
N GLN A 353 -9.89 5.98 -16.60
CA GLN A 353 -10.15 7.15 -15.77
C GLN A 353 -8.95 7.54 -14.89
N THR A 354 -8.22 6.55 -14.37
CA THR A 354 -7.05 6.77 -13.50
C THR A 354 -5.88 7.37 -14.27
N SER A 355 -5.62 6.89 -15.50
CA SER A 355 -4.50 7.33 -16.33
C SER A 355 -4.75 8.62 -17.11
N LYS A 356 -5.93 9.21 -16.94
CA LYS A 356 -6.40 10.37 -17.70
C LYS A 356 -5.54 11.61 -17.45
N ARG A 357 -5.02 12.20 -18.53
CA ARG A 357 -4.37 13.49 -18.53
C ARG A 357 -5.33 14.56 -19.03
N ILE A 358 -5.47 15.63 -18.26
CA ILE A 358 -6.34 16.76 -18.59
C ILE A 358 -5.45 17.97 -18.90
N PRO A 359 -5.66 18.64 -20.07
CA PRO A 359 -4.91 19.85 -20.39
C PRO A 359 -5.11 20.95 -19.35
N THR A 360 -4.03 21.67 -19.01
CA THR A 360 -4.05 22.72 -17.98
C THR A 360 -5.08 23.81 -18.26
N GLY A 361 -5.32 24.18 -19.52
CA GLY A 361 -6.36 25.15 -19.89
C GLY A 361 -7.74 24.68 -19.45
N VAL A 362 -8.11 23.43 -19.78
CA VAL A 362 -9.41 22.84 -19.41
C VAL A 362 -9.58 22.76 -17.89
N LEU A 363 -8.49 22.39 -17.18
CA LEU A 363 -8.52 22.36 -15.70
C LEU A 363 -8.80 23.75 -15.11
N ASN A 364 -8.22 24.80 -15.67
CA ASN A 364 -8.43 26.16 -15.18
C ASN A 364 -9.82 26.72 -15.53
N ASP A 365 -10.36 26.35 -16.69
CA ASP A 365 -11.73 26.69 -17.06
C ASP A 365 -12.72 26.07 -16.06
N VAL A 366 -12.58 24.78 -15.76
CA VAL A 366 -13.42 24.06 -14.77
C VAL A 366 -13.23 24.62 -13.35
N LEU A 367 -12.00 25.00 -12.97
CA LEU A 367 -11.74 25.64 -11.69
C LEU A 367 -12.43 27.00 -11.59
N ASN A 368 -12.41 27.81 -12.65
CA ASN A 368 -13.08 29.10 -12.70
C ASN A 368 -14.60 28.92 -12.57
N ASP A 369 -15.18 27.94 -13.26
CA ASP A 369 -16.60 27.62 -13.15
C ASP A 369 -16.95 27.19 -11.71
N ALA A 370 -16.17 26.26 -11.12
CA ALA A 370 -16.38 25.81 -9.75
C ALA A 370 -16.29 26.97 -8.73
N THR A 371 -15.31 27.88 -8.90
CA THR A 371 -15.16 29.03 -7.99
C THR A 371 -16.23 30.13 -8.22
N ALA A 372 -16.81 30.20 -9.42
CA ALA A 372 -17.94 31.08 -9.74
C ALA A 372 -19.24 30.54 -9.11
N ASP A 373 -19.48 29.24 -9.19
CA ASP A 373 -20.65 28.56 -8.61
C ASP A 373 -20.66 28.64 -7.08
N LEU A 374 -19.51 28.39 -6.46
CA LEU A 374 -19.33 28.48 -5.01
C LEU A 374 -18.02 29.18 -4.67
N GLN A 375 -18.09 30.41 -4.24
CA GLN A 375 -16.91 31.17 -3.83
C GLN A 375 -16.25 30.56 -2.57
N PRO A 376 -14.90 30.56 -2.51
CA PRO A 376 -14.20 30.10 -1.33
C PRO A 376 -14.62 30.83 -0.06
N PRO A 377 -14.79 30.17 1.08
CA PRO A 377 -15.19 30.81 2.34
C PRO A 377 -14.11 31.79 2.81
N ALA A 378 -14.57 32.82 3.53
CA ALA A 378 -13.67 33.75 4.22
C ALA A 378 -13.46 33.29 5.66
N THR A 379 -12.20 33.20 6.10
CA THR A 379 -11.79 32.88 7.47
C THR A 379 -11.07 34.07 8.07
N ASN A 380 -11.53 34.58 9.21
CA ASN A 380 -10.96 35.75 9.90
C ASN A 380 -10.80 37.03 8.98
N GLY A 381 -11.78 37.28 8.12
CA GLY A 381 -11.74 38.40 7.20
C GLY A 381 -10.82 38.23 5.98
N ARG A 382 -10.11 37.12 5.88
CA ARG A 382 -9.29 36.76 4.72
C ARG A 382 -10.02 35.71 3.88
N ARG A 383 -9.98 35.87 2.56
CA ARG A 383 -10.59 34.94 1.61
C ARG A 383 -9.49 34.13 0.91
N LEU A 384 -9.70 32.83 0.81
CA LEU A 384 -8.89 31.96 -0.05
C LEU A 384 -8.98 32.44 -1.50
N LYS A 385 -7.85 32.60 -2.15
CA LYS A 385 -7.75 32.81 -3.60
C LYS A 385 -7.01 31.65 -4.22
N ILE A 386 -7.63 31.02 -5.20
CA ILE A 386 -7.00 29.97 -6.01
C ILE A 386 -6.62 30.64 -7.33
N TYR A 387 -5.35 30.67 -7.67
CA TYR A 387 -4.84 31.37 -8.84
C TYR A 387 -4.93 30.51 -10.10
N TYR A 388 -4.50 29.26 -9.99
CA TYR A 388 -4.56 28.29 -11.07
C TYR A 388 -4.35 26.86 -10.55
N ILE A 389 -4.60 25.88 -11.42
CA ILE A 389 -4.46 24.47 -11.15
C ILE A 389 -3.63 23.80 -12.26
N THR A 390 -2.82 22.81 -11.89
CA THR A 390 -2.09 21.94 -12.83
C THR A 390 -2.23 20.49 -12.41
N GLN A 391 -2.17 19.56 -13.35
CA GLN A 391 -2.09 18.14 -13.05
C GLN A 391 -0.62 17.70 -12.93
N GLN A 392 -0.21 17.32 -11.74
CA GLN A 392 1.15 16.83 -11.46
C GLN A 392 1.32 15.37 -11.92
N SER A 393 0.36 14.50 -11.58
CA SER A 393 0.38 13.06 -11.88
C SER A 393 -0.98 12.59 -12.37
N ALA A 394 -1.01 11.55 -13.22
CA ALA A 394 -2.23 10.87 -13.61
C ALA A 394 -2.57 9.72 -12.67
N CYS A 395 -1.57 8.97 -12.18
CA CYS A 395 -1.76 7.76 -11.38
C CYS A 395 -1.12 7.91 -9.99
N PRO A 396 -1.87 8.26 -8.92
CA PRO A 396 -3.27 8.73 -8.92
C PRO A 396 -3.40 10.15 -9.49
N PRO A 397 -4.60 10.54 -9.97
CA PRO A 397 -4.87 11.92 -10.39
C PRO A 397 -4.55 12.91 -9.27
N THR A 398 -3.46 13.66 -9.46
CA THR A 398 -2.94 14.60 -8.45
C THR A 398 -2.85 15.98 -9.07
N PHE A 399 -3.51 16.94 -8.45
CA PHE A 399 -3.60 18.32 -8.91
C PHE A 399 -2.93 19.26 -7.91
N ILE A 400 -2.14 20.20 -8.41
CA ILE A 400 -1.56 21.26 -7.60
C ILE A 400 -2.44 22.50 -7.75
N LEU A 401 -3.01 22.97 -6.64
CA LEU A 401 -3.73 24.23 -6.52
C LEU A 401 -2.77 25.30 -5.99
N PHE A 402 -2.54 26.33 -6.78
CA PHE A 402 -1.75 27.48 -6.35
C PHE A 402 -2.65 28.50 -5.67
N VAL A 403 -2.40 28.72 -4.39
CA VAL A 403 -3.25 29.53 -3.50
C VAL A 403 -2.48 30.69 -2.89
N ASN A 404 -3.21 31.66 -2.32
CA ASN A 404 -2.59 32.75 -1.57
C ASN A 404 -2.08 32.34 -0.18
N GLU A 405 -2.78 31.41 0.49
CA GLU A 405 -2.46 30.93 1.85
C GLU A 405 -3.10 29.56 2.02
N GLU A 406 -2.30 28.52 2.30
CA GLU A 406 -2.78 27.14 2.43
C GLU A 406 -3.74 26.94 3.59
N ALA A 407 -3.49 27.65 4.72
CA ALA A 407 -4.32 27.59 5.93
C ALA A 407 -5.77 28.04 5.74
N LEU A 408 -6.07 28.78 4.66
CA LEU A 408 -7.42 29.24 4.33
C LEU A 408 -8.26 28.17 3.60
N MET A 409 -7.64 27.07 3.14
CA MET A 409 -8.36 25.98 2.48
C MET A 409 -9.10 25.16 3.53
N HIS A 410 -10.40 25.34 3.61
CA HIS A 410 -11.23 24.55 4.50
C HIS A 410 -11.55 23.18 3.87
N PHE A 411 -11.54 22.13 4.65
CA PHE A 411 -11.84 20.76 4.22
C PHE A 411 -13.15 20.63 3.40
N ALA A 412 -14.20 21.31 3.83
CA ALA A 412 -15.49 21.29 3.13
C ALA A 412 -15.39 21.89 1.71
N TYR A 413 -14.54 22.91 1.51
CA TYR A 413 -14.34 23.50 0.20
C TYR A 413 -13.48 22.62 -0.71
N GLN A 414 -12.47 21.99 -0.15
CA GLN A 414 -11.66 20.99 -0.88
C GLN A 414 -12.55 19.84 -1.37
N ARG A 415 -13.44 19.33 -0.50
CA ARG A 415 -14.39 18.28 -0.87
C ARG A 415 -15.40 18.74 -1.94
N TYR A 416 -15.84 20.01 -1.90
CA TYR A 416 -16.66 20.58 -2.95
C TYR A 416 -15.94 20.57 -4.30
N LEU A 417 -14.67 21.02 -4.35
CA LEU A 417 -13.86 21.00 -5.56
C LEU A 417 -13.68 19.57 -6.08
N GLU A 418 -13.39 18.62 -5.19
CA GLU A 418 -13.27 17.21 -5.56
C GLU A 418 -14.55 16.69 -6.22
N ASN A 419 -15.72 16.95 -5.62
CA ASN A 419 -17.01 16.55 -6.18
C ASN A 419 -17.29 17.22 -7.53
N TYR A 420 -16.93 18.51 -7.67
CA TYR A 420 -17.09 19.24 -8.92
C TYR A 420 -16.25 18.67 -10.05
N PHE A 421 -14.98 18.34 -9.76
CA PHE A 421 -14.06 17.70 -10.70
C PHE A 421 -14.52 16.29 -11.08
N ARG A 422 -15.02 15.49 -10.12
CA ARG A 422 -15.61 14.18 -10.40
C ARG A 422 -16.83 14.27 -11.31
N LYS A 423 -17.70 15.24 -11.07
CA LYS A 423 -18.89 15.45 -11.91
C LYS A 423 -18.52 15.82 -13.36
N THR A 424 -17.44 16.58 -13.53
CA THR A 424 -17.02 17.09 -14.85
C THR A 424 -16.18 16.08 -15.61
N PHE A 425 -15.26 15.38 -14.93
CA PHE A 425 -14.25 14.51 -15.58
C PHE A 425 -14.47 13.03 -15.36
N ASP A 426 -15.44 12.62 -14.57
CA ASP A 426 -15.77 11.29 -14.11
C ASP A 426 -14.82 10.80 -12.99
N PHE A 427 -13.65 10.28 -13.23
CA PHE A 427 -12.74 9.69 -12.25
C PHE A 427 -13.34 8.52 -11.44
N THR A 428 -14.25 7.76 -12.04
CA THR A 428 -14.81 6.54 -11.42
C THR A 428 -13.67 5.56 -11.08
N GLY A 429 -13.70 5.03 -9.86
CA GLY A 429 -12.75 4.04 -9.37
C GLY A 429 -11.38 4.59 -8.93
N THR A 430 -11.14 5.91 -9.00
CA THR A 430 -9.87 6.50 -8.57
C THR A 430 -10.03 7.67 -7.62
N SER A 431 -9.11 7.78 -6.65
CA SER A 431 -9.06 8.92 -5.73
C SER A 431 -8.45 10.15 -6.42
N ILE A 432 -8.96 11.33 -6.11
CA ILE A 432 -8.37 12.60 -6.54
C ILE A 432 -7.56 13.17 -5.38
N ARG A 433 -6.36 13.68 -5.68
CA ARG A 433 -5.52 14.36 -4.68
C ARG A 433 -5.33 15.81 -5.06
N PHE A 434 -5.58 16.74 -4.11
CA PHE A 434 -5.24 18.14 -4.22
C PHE A 434 -4.05 18.44 -3.31
N ILE A 435 -2.99 19.01 -3.91
CA ILE A 435 -1.82 19.54 -3.20
C ILE A 435 -1.92 21.05 -3.27
N LEU A 436 -1.85 21.71 -2.13
CA LEU A 436 -1.83 23.16 -2.06
C LEU A 436 -0.40 23.66 -2.18
N ARG A 437 -0.20 24.75 -2.87
CA ARG A 437 1.07 25.50 -2.91
C ARG A 437 0.79 26.99 -2.78
N GLU A 438 1.47 27.62 -1.84
CA GLU A 438 1.45 29.08 -1.75
C GLU A 438 2.26 29.68 -2.87
N LYS A 439 1.70 30.71 -3.53
CA LYS A 439 2.43 31.46 -4.56
C LYS A 439 3.44 32.37 -3.89
N THR A 440 4.72 32.05 -4.01
CA THR A 440 5.83 32.90 -3.55
C THR A 440 5.96 34.17 -4.41
N LYS A 441 6.43 35.28 -3.80
CA LYS A 441 6.60 36.58 -4.50
C LYS A 441 7.60 36.56 -5.64
N GLU A 442 8.36 35.46 -5.79
CA GLU A 442 9.35 35.25 -6.85
C GLU A 442 8.74 34.70 -8.16
N ASP A 443 7.48 34.27 -8.14
CA ASP A 443 6.77 33.77 -9.33
C ASP A 443 5.96 34.86 -10.08
N LYS A 444 6.39 36.11 -10.01
CA LYS A 444 5.79 37.22 -10.75
C LYS A 444 6.54 37.54 -12.02
#